data_66ad0d30e3f45eed2447b7a5098d744f
#
_entry.id   66ad0d30e3f45eed2447b7a5098d744f
#
_cell.length_a   1.000
_cell.length_b   1.000
_cell.length_c   1.000
_cell.angle_alpha   90.00
_cell.angle_beta   90.00
_cell.angle_gamma   90.00
#
_symmetry.space_group_name_H-M   'P 1'
#
loop_
_entity.id
_entity.type
_entity.pdbx_description
1 polymer ?
#
loop_
_entity_poly.entity_id
_entity_poly.type
_entity_poly.pdbx_seq_one_letter_code
_entity_poly.pdbx_strand_id
1 'polypeptide(L)'
;MKNKIFIVSVTFLLFSCNGNLFTELSSKTGDEDYIFLAQKYVDQMQYDSAINVITTQLSAVAQNGVKAREILASSYGGKCGLNFIDYTGKLAAQATGSSFYILMSPFIGVVVQPQFCRTALDTMELIGTTESRTVNQNAFVAVLGMVLMGTALRGYADIAPALGDGTADVDLCVGVTNAQIDDVVIGFGYMSKNFSALSSSLIGGNSSTSLNAVINSCSTIAGSSCQITDEAAITAPVRDTVRDLVQTAEYGIGTYATGGNDLLVPGACP
;
A
#
# COMPACT_ATOMS: atom_id res chain seq x y z
N MET A 1 -10.66 -67.06 34.64
CA MET A 1 -9.78 -66.02 35.21
C MET A 1 -8.94 -65.28 34.17
N LYS A 2 -9.30 -65.25 32.88
CA LYS A 2 -8.50 -64.56 31.81
C LYS A 2 -8.99 -63.18 31.39
N ASN A 3 -10.20 -62.75 31.81
CA ASN A 3 -10.81 -61.51 31.36
C ASN A 3 -10.66 -60.28 32.26
N LYS A 4 -10.01 -60.44 33.45
CA LYS A 4 -9.85 -59.30 34.38
C LYS A 4 -8.53 -58.56 34.23
N ILE A 5 -7.52 -59.16 33.56
CA ILE A 5 -6.18 -58.53 33.37
C ILE A 5 -6.21 -57.54 32.20
N PHE A 6 -7.11 -57.71 31.24
CA PHE A 6 -7.16 -56.83 30.06
C PHE A 6 -7.83 -55.46 30.31
N ILE A 7 -8.71 -55.36 31.31
CA ILE A 7 -9.40 -54.10 31.66
C ILE A 7 -8.51 -53.16 32.43
N VAL A 8 -7.59 -53.69 33.26
CA VAL A 8 -6.67 -52.84 34.04
C VAL A 8 -5.60 -52.20 33.17
N SER A 9 -5.18 -52.85 32.08
CA SER A 9 -4.13 -52.30 31.16
C SER A 9 -4.64 -51.17 30.28
N VAL A 10 -5.93 -51.15 29.94
CA VAL A 10 -6.55 -50.06 29.11
C VAL A 10 -6.82 -48.82 29.94
N THR A 11 -7.12 -48.95 31.21
CA THR A 11 -7.39 -47.79 32.09
C THR A 11 -6.13 -46.97 32.41
N PHE A 12 -4.94 -47.59 32.35
CA PHE A 12 -3.67 -46.86 32.61
C PHE A 12 -3.21 -45.99 31.44
N LEU A 13 -3.70 -46.25 30.22
CA LEU A 13 -3.37 -45.49 29.04
C LEU A 13 -4.21 -44.19 28.87
N LEU A 14 -5.26 -44.04 29.66
CA LEU A 14 -6.12 -42.83 29.59
C LEU A 14 -5.70 -41.70 30.53
N PHE A 15 -4.74 -41.92 31.44
CA PHE A 15 -4.25 -40.90 32.35
C PHE A 15 -2.93 -40.22 31.93
N SER A 16 -2.37 -40.61 30.76
CA SER A 16 -1.11 -40.03 30.27
C SER A 16 -1.27 -38.79 29.38
N CYS A 17 -2.49 -38.29 29.16
CA CYS A 17 -2.71 -37.13 28.31
C CYS A 17 -2.99 -35.79 29.03
N ASN A 18 -2.65 -35.69 30.33
CA ASN A 18 -2.85 -34.45 31.09
C ASN A 18 -1.59 -33.55 31.20
N GLY A 19 -0.52 -33.89 30.50
CA GLY A 19 0.59 -32.97 30.28
C GLY A 19 0.53 -32.44 28.88
N ASN A 20 0.07 -31.20 28.66
CA ASN A 20 0.24 -30.52 27.40
C ASN A 20 1.76 -30.31 27.20
N LEU A 21 2.40 -31.26 26.48
CA LEU A 21 3.84 -31.21 26.15
C LEU A 21 4.25 -29.94 25.40
N PHE A 22 3.28 -29.14 24.97
CA PHE A 22 3.47 -27.86 24.29
C PHE A 22 3.33 -26.65 25.21
N THR A 23 3.02 -26.81 26.51
CA THR A 23 2.94 -25.67 27.45
C THR A 23 4.31 -25.03 27.71
N GLU A 24 5.40 -25.78 27.65
CA GLU A 24 6.75 -25.23 27.76
C GLU A 24 7.25 -24.60 26.45
N LEU A 25 6.67 -25.00 25.29
CA LEU A 25 6.92 -24.32 24.02
C LEU A 25 6.08 -23.04 23.86
N SER A 26 4.99 -22.90 24.60
CA SER A 26 4.09 -21.74 24.52
C SER A 26 4.49 -20.56 25.41
N SER A 27 5.55 -20.72 26.22
CA SER A 27 6.08 -19.65 27.08
C SER A 27 7.27 -18.91 26.46
N LYS A 28 7.48 -19.04 25.16
CA LYS A 28 8.47 -18.22 24.47
C LYS A 28 7.98 -16.77 24.41
N THR A 29 8.70 -15.90 25.09
CA THR A 29 8.46 -14.43 25.13
C THR A 29 9.63 -13.71 24.46
N GLY A 30 10.15 -14.30 23.40
CA GLY A 30 11.26 -13.74 22.64
C GLY A 30 10.79 -12.87 21.46
N ASP A 31 11.68 -12.05 20.93
CA ASP A 31 11.41 -11.19 19.76
C ASP A 31 10.84 -11.97 18.56
N GLU A 32 11.28 -13.20 18.34
CA GLU A 32 10.77 -14.05 17.24
C GLU A 32 9.30 -14.41 17.41
N ASP A 33 8.86 -14.69 18.64
CA ASP A 33 7.46 -15.01 18.95
C ASP A 33 6.56 -13.77 18.74
N TYR A 34 7.04 -12.60 19.12
CA TYR A 34 6.34 -11.35 18.89
C TYR A 34 6.28 -10.98 17.41
N ILE A 35 7.35 -11.22 16.64
CA ILE A 35 7.34 -11.07 15.18
C ILE A 35 6.28 -12.00 14.55
N PHE A 36 6.24 -13.26 14.98
CA PHE A 36 5.23 -14.21 14.49
C PHE A 36 3.79 -13.77 14.88
N LEU A 37 3.60 -13.30 16.12
CA LEU A 37 2.33 -12.79 16.60
C LEU A 37 1.88 -11.55 15.79
N ALA A 38 2.78 -10.62 15.54
CA ALA A 38 2.50 -9.44 14.73
C ALA A 38 2.12 -9.80 13.29
N GLN A 39 2.84 -10.76 12.67
CA GLN A 39 2.47 -11.26 11.34
C GLN A 39 1.08 -11.88 11.35
N LYS A 40 0.74 -12.69 12.35
CA LYS A 40 -0.60 -13.27 12.50
C LYS A 40 -1.69 -12.20 12.60
N TYR A 41 -1.43 -11.09 13.30
CA TYR A 41 -2.37 -9.98 13.36
C TYR A 41 -2.55 -9.29 12.01
N VAL A 42 -1.48 -9.12 11.23
CA VAL A 42 -1.59 -8.61 9.84
C VAL A 42 -2.44 -9.52 8.98
N ASP A 43 -2.22 -10.84 9.04
CA ASP A 43 -2.99 -11.83 8.28
C ASP A 43 -4.48 -11.83 8.66
N GLN A 44 -4.80 -11.42 9.90
CA GLN A 44 -6.15 -11.24 10.41
C GLN A 44 -6.71 -9.81 10.22
N MET A 45 -5.98 -8.92 9.52
CA MET A 45 -6.32 -7.51 9.34
C MET A 45 -6.45 -6.72 10.65
N GLN A 46 -5.83 -7.20 11.73
CA GLN A 46 -5.79 -6.54 13.05
C GLN A 46 -4.56 -5.63 13.13
N TYR A 47 -4.51 -4.63 12.27
CA TYR A 47 -3.32 -3.80 12.05
C TYR A 47 -2.85 -3.04 13.29
N ASP A 48 -3.78 -2.50 14.09
CA ASP A 48 -3.42 -1.81 15.34
C ASP A 48 -2.77 -2.75 16.35
N SER A 49 -3.24 -4.01 16.43
CA SER A 49 -2.63 -5.03 17.28
C SER A 49 -1.22 -5.39 16.81
N ALA A 50 -1.02 -5.53 15.48
CA ALA A 50 0.30 -5.78 14.91
C ALA A 50 1.28 -4.64 15.20
N ILE A 51 0.86 -3.39 14.98
CA ILE A 51 1.67 -2.19 15.29
C ILE A 51 2.03 -2.17 16.77
N ASN A 52 1.05 -2.38 17.66
CA ASN A 52 1.29 -2.39 19.10
C ASN A 52 2.31 -3.45 19.52
N VAL A 53 2.21 -4.69 19.01
CA VAL A 53 3.19 -5.74 19.31
C VAL A 53 4.59 -5.33 18.89
N ILE A 54 4.76 -4.80 17.67
CA ILE A 54 6.10 -4.41 17.18
C ILE A 54 6.67 -3.25 17.99
N THR A 55 5.86 -2.23 18.29
CA THR A 55 6.35 -0.99 18.90
C THR A 55 6.54 -1.09 20.41
N THR A 56 5.85 -2.04 21.09
CA THR A 56 5.86 -2.10 22.56
C THR A 56 6.44 -3.38 23.14
N GLN A 57 6.46 -4.50 22.39
CA GLN A 57 6.84 -5.80 22.92
C GLN A 57 8.18 -6.31 22.37
N LEU A 58 8.58 -5.86 21.18
CA LEU A 58 9.90 -6.18 20.64
C LEU A 58 11.01 -5.38 21.33
N SER A 59 12.18 -5.99 21.47
CA SER A 59 13.37 -5.26 21.85
C SER A 59 13.70 -4.15 20.83
N ALA A 60 14.41 -3.10 21.27
CA ALA A 60 14.80 -1.99 20.36
C ALA A 60 15.65 -2.48 19.17
N VAL A 61 16.42 -3.55 19.34
CA VAL A 61 17.20 -4.15 18.25
C VAL A 61 16.27 -4.84 17.25
N ALA A 62 15.33 -5.64 17.71
CA ALA A 62 14.39 -6.37 16.86
C ALA A 62 13.42 -5.44 16.13
N GLN A 63 12.96 -4.32 16.75
CA GLN A 63 12.16 -3.29 16.11
C GLN A 63 12.85 -2.68 14.87
N ASN A 64 14.18 -2.57 14.91
CA ASN A 64 14.99 -2.07 13.82
C ASN A 64 15.33 -3.14 12.77
N GLY A 65 14.96 -4.38 12.98
CA GLY A 65 15.18 -5.47 12.05
C GLY A 65 14.29 -5.36 10.80
N VAL A 66 14.81 -5.84 9.66
CA VAL A 66 14.09 -5.79 8.37
C VAL A 66 12.69 -6.42 8.48
N LYS A 67 12.59 -7.58 9.11
CA LYS A 67 11.31 -8.30 9.23
C LYS A 67 10.26 -7.52 10.03
N ALA A 68 10.65 -6.90 11.13
CA ALA A 68 9.76 -6.07 11.93
C ALA A 68 9.26 -4.84 11.13
N ARG A 69 10.15 -4.20 10.37
CA ARG A 69 9.81 -3.07 9.50
C ARG A 69 8.88 -3.47 8.35
N GLU A 70 9.09 -4.63 7.73
CA GLU A 70 8.16 -5.15 6.70
C GLU A 70 6.76 -5.38 7.26
N ILE A 71 6.63 -5.99 8.44
CA ILE A 71 5.34 -6.21 9.09
C ILE A 71 4.71 -4.87 9.49
N LEU A 72 5.49 -3.94 10.01
CA LEU A 72 5.03 -2.61 10.40
C LEU A 72 4.53 -1.82 9.18
N ALA A 73 5.28 -1.82 8.08
CA ALA A 73 4.87 -1.19 6.83
C ALA A 73 3.60 -1.83 6.26
N SER A 74 3.48 -3.16 6.31
CA SER A 74 2.27 -3.88 5.89
C SER A 74 1.06 -3.51 6.77
N SER A 75 1.28 -3.32 8.08
CA SER A 75 0.23 -2.90 9.01
C SER A 75 -0.26 -1.48 8.73
N TYR A 76 0.65 -0.54 8.48
CA TYR A 76 0.29 0.82 8.09
C TYR A 76 -0.37 0.86 6.71
N GLY A 77 0.11 0.05 5.74
CA GLY A 77 -0.54 -0.12 4.45
C GLY A 77 -1.99 -0.59 4.60
N GLY A 78 -2.23 -1.56 5.47
CA GLY A 78 -3.58 -2.04 5.78
C GLY A 78 -4.47 -0.96 6.41
N LYS A 79 -3.94 -0.15 7.33
CA LYS A 79 -4.65 1.01 7.92
C LYS A 79 -4.94 2.10 6.87
N CYS A 80 -4.11 2.23 5.86
CA CYS A 80 -4.35 3.15 4.75
C CYS A 80 -5.59 2.75 3.91
N GLY A 81 -5.97 1.48 3.92
CA GLY A 81 -7.04 0.89 3.14
C GLY A 81 -6.57 -0.24 2.22
N LEU A 82 -5.29 -0.60 2.25
CA LEU A 82 -4.74 -1.67 1.41
C LEU A 82 -5.12 -3.05 1.94
N ASN A 83 -5.99 -3.74 1.21
CA ASN A 83 -6.02 -5.20 1.18
C ASN A 83 -5.22 -5.64 -0.04
N PHE A 84 -4.01 -6.16 0.16
CA PHE A 84 -3.06 -6.40 -0.94
C PHE A 84 -3.63 -7.32 -2.03
N ILE A 85 -4.28 -8.43 -1.63
CA ILE A 85 -4.83 -9.42 -2.58
C ILE A 85 -6.02 -8.83 -3.35
N ASP A 86 -6.94 -8.16 -2.64
CA ASP A 86 -8.10 -7.51 -3.25
C ASP A 86 -7.67 -6.39 -4.21
N TYR A 87 -6.73 -5.55 -3.77
CA TYR A 87 -6.20 -4.44 -4.55
C TYR A 87 -5.55 -4.91 -5.87
N THR A 88 -4.61 -5.85 -5.78
CA THR A 88 -3.93 -6.38 -6.98
C THR A 88 -4.88 -7.14 -7.89
N GLY A 89 -5.83 -7.87 -7.31
CA GLY A 89 -6.90 -8.55 -8.06
C GLY A 89 -7.79 -7.56 -8.82
N LYS A 90 -8.20 -6.45 -8.19
CA LYS A 90 -8.97 -5.37 -8.84
C LYS A 90 -8.17 -4.68 -9.94
N LEU A 91 -6.88 -4.37 -9.68
CA LEU A 91 -6.01 -3.81 -10.72
C LEU A 91 -5.87 -4.75 -11.92
N ALA A 92 -5.67 -6.04 -11.68
CA ALA A 92 -5.52 -7.03 -12.75
C ALA A 92 -6.81 -7.22 -13.56
N ALA A 93 -7.97 -7.08 -12.92
CA ALA A 93 -9.28 -7.19 -13.56
C ALA A 93 -9.70 -5.90 -14.29
N GLN A 94 -9.06 -4.76 -14.01
CA GLN A 94 -9.42 -3.47 -14.59
C GLN A 94 -9.08 -3.44 -16.08
N ALA A 95 -10.11 -3.40 -16.92
CA ALA A 95 -9.95 -3.44 -18.38
C ALA A 95 -9.86 -2.06 -19.01
N THR A 96 -10.46 -1.04 -18.39
CA THR A 96 -10.63 0.32 -18.94
C THR A 96 -10.52 1.38 -17.84
N GLY A 97 -10.19 2.59 -18.24
CA GLY A 97 -10.07 3.75 -17.36
C GLY A 97 -8.76 4.49 -17.54
N SER A 98 -8.74 5.74 -17.12
CA SER A 98 -7.52 6.54 -17.08
C SER A 98 -6.55 5.98 -16.03
N SER A 99 -5.28 6.33 -16.12
CA SER A 99 -4.23 5.76 -15.23
C SER A 99 -4.51 6.02 -13.75
N PHE A 100 -4.90 7.24 -13.38
CA PHE A 100 -5.21 7.57 -12.00
C PHE A 100 -6.56 7.00 -11.54
N TYR A 101 -7.55 6.87 -12.43
CA TYR A 101 -8.79 6.16 -12.11
C TYR A 101 -8.56 4.69 -11.80
N ILE A 102 -7.70 4.01 -12.56
CA ILE A 102 -7.32 2.62 -12.31
C ILE A 102 -6.75 2.47 -10.89
N LEU A 103 -5.93 3.43 -10.43
CA LEU A 103 -5.36 3.40 -9.08
C LEU A 103 -6.38 3.72 -7.99
N MET A 104 -7.32 4.62 -8.25
CA MET A 104 -8.33 5.07 -7.30
C MET A 104 -9.50 4.09 -7.17
N SER A 105 -9.95 3.52 -8.28
CA SER A 105 -11.19 2.72 -8.32
C SER A 105 -11.24 1.53 -7.35
N PRO A 106 -10.12 0.85 -7.00
CA PRO A 106 -10.14 -0.21 -5.99
C PRO A 106 -10.59 0.25 -4.60
N PHE A 107 -10.51 1.56 -4.33
CA PHE A 107 -10.85 2.18 -3.05
C PHE A 107 -12.26 2.77 -2.98
N ILE A 108 -13.05 2.68 -4.06
CA ILE A 108 -14.48 3.03 -4.03
C ILE A 108 -15.18 2.08 -3.04
N GLY A 109 -15.94 2.66 -2.12
CA GLY A 109 -16.59 1.93 -1.04
C GLY A 109 -15.69 1.56 0.14
N VAL A 110 -14.42 2.02 0.15
CA VAL A 110 -13.44 1.73 1.21
C VAL A 110 -13.17 2.97 2.06
N VAL A 111 -13.04 2.79 3.38
CA VAL A 111 -12.51 3.83 4.26
C VAL A 111 -11.01 3.95 4.02
N VAL A 112 -10.56 5.13 3.61
CA VAL A 112 -9.15 5.39 3.28
C VAL A 112 -8.53 6.40 4.23
N GLN A 113 -7.24 6.21 4.53
CA GLN A 113 -6.45 7.08 5.40
C GLN A 113 -5.04 7.25 4.81
N PRO A 114 -4.85 8.12 3.79
CA PRO A 114 -3.61 8.24 3.02
C PRO A 114 -2.36 8.47 3.87
N GLN A 115 -2.48 9.15 5.01
CA GLN A 115 -1.37 9.40 5.94
C GLN A 115 -0.69 8.11 6.44
N PHE A 116 -1.43 7.01 6.56
CA PHE A 116 -0.82 5.72 6.93
C PHE A 116 -0.06 5.08 5.77
N CYS A 117 -0.43 5.34 4.52
CA CYS A 117 0.38 4.95 3.37
C CYS A 117 1.75 5.66 3.38
N ARG A 118 1.78 6.95 3.73
CA ARG A 118 3.03 7.70 3.92
C ARG A 118 3.88 7.03 4.99
N THR A 119 3.31 6.76 6.16
CA THR A 119 4.00 6.06 7.26
C THR A 119 4.53 4.69 6.83
N ALA A 120 3.79 3.95 6.00
CA ALA A 120 4.24 2.67 5.45
C ALA A 120 5.47 2.84 4.54
N LEU A 121 5.45 3.82 3.65
CA LEU A 121 6.56 4.15 2.75
C LEU A 121 7.80 4.59 3.54
N ASP A 122 7.65 5.50 4.52
CA ASP A 122 8.73 5.94 5.41
C ASP A 122 9.34 4.77 6.17
N THR A 123 8.50 3.81 6.61
CA THR A 123 8.96 2.57 7.28
C THR A 123 9.79 1.70 6.33
N MET A 124 9.40 1.59 5.05
CA MET A 124 10.17 0.86 4.04
C MET A 124 11.50 1.54 3.70
N GLU A 125 11.56 2.87 3.70
CA GLU A 125 12.83 3.61 3.50
C GLU A 125 13.86 3.32 4.61
N LEU A 126 13.41 3.01 5.83
CA LEU A 126 14.30 2.58 6.90
C LEU A 126 14.93 1.19 6.65
N ILE A 127 14.43 0.40 5.73
CA ILE A 127 15.05 -0.88 5.33
C ILE A 127 16.26 -0.65 4.42
N GLY A 128 16.18 0.38 3.57
CA GLY A 128 17.25 0.75 2.66
C GLY A 128 16.76 1.46 1.40
N THR A 129 17.68 1.81 0.52
CA THR A 129 17.38 2.46 -0.76
C THR A 129 16.85 1.45 -1.79
N THR A 130 16.35 1.91 -2.94
CA THR A 130 15.90 1.06 -4.05
C THR A 130 16.96 0.05 -4.48
N GLU A 131 18.25 0.46 -4.44
CA GLU A 131 19.37 -0.38 -4.86
C GLU A 131 19.74 -1.44 -3.82
N SER A 132 19.44 -1.21 -2.54
CA SER A 132 19.78 -2.12 -1.43
C SER A 132 18.62 -3.04 -1.03
N ARG A 133 17.39 -2.65 -1.36
CA ARG A 133 16.21 -3.49 -1.13
C ARG A 133 16.14 -4.65 -2.13
N THR A 134 15.51 -5.74 -1.73
CA THR A 134 15.19 -6.85 -2.62
C THR A 134 14.14 -6.46 -3.66
N VAL A 135 14.05 -7.22 -4.76
CA VAL A 135 13.01 -7.01 -5.78
C VAL A 135 11.60 -7.05 -5.18
N ASN A 136 11.34 -7.97 -4.24
CA ASN A 136 10.03 -8.06 -3.58
C ASN A 136 9.73 -6.84 -2.72
N GLN A 137 10.71 -6.32 -1.98
CA GLN A 137 10.57 -5.09 -1.21
C GLN A 137 10.32 -3.88 -2.11
N ASN A 138 11.03 -3.76 -3.23
CA ASN A 138 10.81 -2.72 -4.22
C ASN A 138 9.42 -2.84 -4.89
N ALA A 139 8.97 -4.06 -5.20
CA ALA A 139 7.61 -4.29 -5.69
C ALA A 139 6.55 -3.84 -4.66
N PHE A 140 6.76 -4.14 -3.38
CA PHE A 140 5.86 -3.70 -2.32
C PHE A 140 5.87 -2.17 -2.17
N VAL A 141 7.01 -1.51 -2.24
CA VAL A 141 7.13 -0.04 -2.24
C VAL A 141 6.40 0.57 -3.44
N ALA A 142 6.53 -0.01 -4.64
CA ALA A 142 5.78 0.46 -5.80
C ALA A 142 4.26 0.33 -5.59
N VAL A 143 3.79 -0.80 -5.03
CA VAL A 143 2.37 -0.98 -4.68
C VAL A 143 1.94 0.05 -3.63
N LEU A 144 2.71 0.28 -2.58
CA LEU A 144 2.40 1.33 -1.58
C LEU A 144 2.31 2.72 -2.21
N GLY A 145 3.19 3.04 -3.18
CA GLY A 145 3.09 4.28 -3.95
C GLY A 145 1.80 4.41 -4.74
N MET A 146 1.39 3.33 -5.44
CA MET A 146 0.10 3.27 -6.14
C MET A 146 -1.08 3.43 -5.18
N VAL A 147 -1.02 2.77 -4.02
CA VAL A 147 -2.06 2.84 -2.98
C VAL A 147 -2.14 4.23 -2.39
N LEU A 148 -1.00 4.89 -2.14
CA LEU A 148 -0.99 6.28 -1.66
C LEU A 148 -1.70 7.21 -2.65
N MET A 149 -1.39 7.12 -3.96
CA MET A 149 -2.09 7.90 -4.98
C MET A 149 -3.60 7.59 -5.01
N GLY A 150 -3.96 6.32 -5.07
CA GLY A 150 -5.36 5.90 -5.15
C GLY A 150 -6.17 6.32 -3.93
N THR A 151 -5.63 6.16 -2.72
CA THR A 151 -6.30 6.55 -1.47
C THR A 151 -6.35 8.07 -1.30
N ALA A 152 -5.30 8.80 -1.74
CA ALA A 152 -5.29 10.26 -1.73
C ALA A 152 -6.35 10.82 -2.67
N LEU A 153 -6.40 10.38 -3.92
CA LEU A 153 -7.41 10.82 -4.88
C LEU A 153 -8.82 10.48 -4.41
N ARG A 154 -9.04 9.23 -3.92
CA ARG A 154 -10.32 8.83 -3.36
C ARG A 154 -10.71 9.65 -2.12
N GLY A 155 -9.77 9.91 -1.22
CA GLY A 155 -10.04 10.60 0.05
C GLY A 155 -10.15 12.11 -0.06
N TYR A 156 -9.54 12.72 -1.06
CA TYR A 156 -9.47 14.18 -1.21
C TYR A 156 -10.32 14.71 -2.37
N ALA A 157 -10.57 13.92 -3.39
CA ALA A 157 -11.26 14.36 -4.59
C ALA A 157 -12.63 13.70 -4.80
N ASP A 158 -12.79 12.43 -4.46
CA ASP A 158 -14.04 11.65 -4.58
C ASP A 158 -14.66 11.49 -3.18
N ILE A 159 -15.25 12.55 -2.64
CA ILE A 159 -15.69 12.68 -1.25
C ILE A 159 -17.19 12.46 -1.04
N ALA A 160 -17.98 12.40 -2.09
CA ALA A 160 -19.43 12.21 -2.04
C ALA A 160 -19.89 11.13 -3.04
N PRO A 161 -20.64 10.11 -2.60
CA PRO A 161 -21.01 9.82 -1.19
C PRO A 161 -19.77 9.52 -0.32
N ALA A 162 -19.91 9.49 0.98
CA ALA A 162 -18.80 9.44 1.93
C ALA A 162 -17.73 8.34 1.69
N LEU A 163 -18.06 7.30 0.94
CA LEU A 163 -17.13 6.23 0.53
C LEU A 163 -16.73 6.33 -0.97
N GLY A 164 -17.08 7.43 -1.64
CA GLY A 164 -16.81 7.69 -3.06
C GLY A 164 -17.67 6.86 -4.02
N ASP A 165 -17.78 7.34 -5.24
CA ASP A 165 -18.48 6.66 -6.34
C ASP A 165 -17.61 6.52 -7.61
N GLY A 166 -16.38 7.00 -7.55
CA GLY A 166 -15.43 6.98 -8.65
C GLY A 166 -15.40 8.26 -9.48
N THR A 167 -16.17 9.28 -9.06
CA THR A 167 -16.24 10.57 -9.73
C THR A 167 -15.61 11.64 -8.83
N ALA A 168 -14.78 12.51 -9.40
CA ALA A 168 -14.24 13.62 -8.64
C ALA A 168 -15.35 14.65 -8.34
N ASP A 169 -15.54 14.95 -7.06
CA ASP A 169 -16.50 15.96 -6.56
C ASP A 169 -15.90 17.35 -6.48
N VAL A 170 -14.58 17.46 -6.50
CA VAL A 170 -13.86 18.72 -6.40
C VAL A 170 -13.00 18.96 -7.63
N ASP A 171 -12.80 20.21 -7.98
CA ASP A 171 -11.82 20.62 -8.98
C ASP A 171 -10.42 20.35 -8.42
N LEU A 172 -9.68 19.46 -9.06
CA LEU A 172 -8.34 19.04 -8.62
C LEU A 172 -7.30 20.16 -8.72
N CYS A 173 -7.57 21.20 -9.53
CA CYS A 173 -6.68 22.35 -9.64
C CYS A 173 -6.74 23.25 -8.41
N VAL A 174 -7.93 23.47 -7.84
CA VAL A 174 -8.14 24.48 -6.78
C VAL A 174 -8.76 23.89 -5.50
N GLY A 175 -9.47 22.79 -5.61
CA GLY A 175 -10.18 22.15 -4.49
C GLY A 175 -9.31 21.22 -3.63
N VAL A 176 -8.14 20.83 -4.13
CA VAL A 176 -7.15 19.98 -3.42
C VAL A 176 -5.97 20.82 -2.99
N THR A 177 -5.65 20.79 -1.70
CA THR A 177 -4.54 21.58 -1.13
C THR A 177 -3.16 21.08 -1.63
N ASN A 178 -2.11 21.90 -1.45
CA ASN A 178 -0.76 21.49 -1.80
C ASN A 178 -0.31 20.24 -1.03
N ALA A 179 -0.58 20.15 0.26
CA ALA A 179 -0.22 18.98 1.06
C ALA A 179 -0.93 17.69 0.57
N GLN A 180 -2.16 17.81 0.10
CA GLN A 180 -2.91 16.69 -0.47
C GLN A 180 -2.36 16.26 -1.84
N ILE A 181 -1.96 17.20 -2.68
CA ILE A 181 -1.33 16.86 -3.97
C ILE A 181 0.08 16.31 -3.77
N ASP A 182 0.79 16.72 -2.71
CA ASP A 182 2.11 16.18 -2.36
C ASP A 182 2.04 14.68 -2.07
N ASP A 183 0.95 14.16 -1.49
CA ASP A 183 0.73 12.73 -1.35
C ASP A 183 0.66 12.02 -2.72
N VAL A 184 0.04 12.65 -3.71
CA VAL A 184 -0.02 12.10 -5.07
C VAL A 184 1.38 12.15 -5.72
N VAL A 185 2.11 13.26 -5.58
CA VAL A 185 3.48 13.42 -6.10
C VAL A 185 4.40 12.33 -5.52
N ILE A 186 4.38 12.16 -4.21
CA ILE A 186 5.22 11.17 -3.52
C ILE A 186 4.84 9.74 -3.92
N GLY A 187 3.54 9.43 -3.94
CA GLY A 187 3.06 8.12 -4.39
C GLY A 187 3.52 7.81 -5.81
N PHE A 188 3.45 8.80 -6.71
CA PHE A 188 3.92 8.69 -8.07
C PHE A 188 5.43 8.46 -8.15
N GLY A 189 6.21 9.18 -7.35
CA GLY A 189 7.65 9.04 -7.26
C GLY A 189 8.07 7.62 -6.82
N TYR A 190 7.45 7.09 -5.76
CA TYR A 190 7.72 5.74 -5.29
C TYR A 190 7.32 4.66 -6.31
N MET A 191 6.14 4.80 -6.92
CA MET A 191 5.70 3.90 -7.98
C MET A 191 6.69 3.94 -9.15
N SER A 192 6.96 5.13 -9.70
CA SER A 192 7.82 5.31 -10.88
C SER A 192 9.23 4.77 -10.67
N LYS A 193 9.85 5.10 -9.52
CA LYS A 193 11.21 4.66 -9.18
C LYS A 193 11.34 3.14 -9.02
N ASN A 194 10.27 2.46 -8.60
CA ASN A 194 10.29 1.03 -8.33
C ASN A 194 9.44 0.22 -9.33
N PHE A 195 8.96 0.84 -10.41
CA PHE A 195 8.02 0.22 -11.36
C PHE A 195 8.58 -1.04 -12.01
N SER A 196 9.89 -1.08 -12.29
CA SER A 196 10.55 -2.23 -12.88
C SER A 196 10.51 -3.50 -12.01
N ALA A 197 10.24 -3.36 -10.70
CA ALA A 197 10.07 -4.50 -9.81
C ALA A 197 8.65 -5.11 -9.88
N LEU A 198 7.69 -4.41 -10.50
CA LEU A 198 6.33 -4.92 -10.69
C LEU A 198 6.27 -5.83 -11.90
N SER A 199 5.63 -6.98 -11.74
CA SER A 199 5.31 -7.84 -12.87
C SER A 199 3.93 -7.51 -13.43
N SER A 200 3.78 -7.63 -14.76
CA SER A 200 2.46 -7.47 -15.40
C SER A 200 1.43 -8.52 -14.92
N SER A 201 1.90 -9.66 -14.41
CA SER A 201 1.02 -10.66 -13.79
C SER A 201 0.47 -10.22 -12.44
N LEU A 202 1.15 -9.32 -11.72
CA LEU A 202 0.70 -8.81 -10.43
C LEU A 202 -0.39 -7.73 -10.58
N ILE A 203 -0.23 -6.83 -11.55
CA ILE A 203 -1.11 -5.66 -11.73
C ILE A 203 -1.96 -5.72 -13.00
N GLY A 204 -1.81 -6.77 -13.80
CA GLY A 204 -2.50 -6.91 -15.10
C GLY A 204 -1.82 -6.15 -16.24
N GLY A 205 -1.92 -6.69 -17.46
CA GLY A 205 -1.27 -6.11 -18.63
C GLY A 205 -1.80 -4.73 -19.01
N ASN A 206 -3.11 -4.51 -18.93
CA ASN A 206 -3.74 -3.22 -19.25
C ASN A 206 -3.32 -2.14 -18.25
N SER A 207 -3.40 -2.44 -16.95
CA SER A 207 -2.95 -1.51 -15.91
C SER A 207 -1.47 -1.19 -16.02
N SER A 208 -0.62 -2.19 -16.30
CA SER A 208 0.81 -1.98 -16.55
C SER A 208 1.05 -1.05 -17.73
N THR A 209 0.32 -1.22 -18.84
CA THR A 209 0.43 -0.36 -20.03
C THR A 209 0.01 1.08 -19.72
N SER A 210 -1.13 1.27 -19.05
CA SER A 210 -1.63 2.60 -18.68
C SER A 210 -0.69 3.33 -17.71
N LEU A 211 -0.16 2.62 -16.70
CA LEU A 211 0.79 3.21 -15.75
C LEU A 211 2.12 3.57 -16.42
N ASN A 212 2.63 2.73 -17.33
CA ASN A 212 3.81 3.10 -18.13
C ASN A 212 3.57 4.34 -18.97
N ALA A 213 2.38 4.51 -19.56
CA ALA A 213 2.05 5.67 -20.37
C ALA A 213 2.15 6.96 -19.53
N VAL A 214 1.55 6.99 -18.31
CA VAL A 214 1.61 8.18 -17.47
C VAL A 214 3.02 8.44 -16.92
N ILE A 215 3.81 7.40 -16.62
CA ILE A 215 5.21 7.56 -16.21
C ILE A 215 6.03 8.20 -17.33
N ASN A 216 5.86 7.74 -18.56
CA ASN A 216 6.54 8.30 -19.74
C ASN A 216 6.11 9.74 -20.01
N SER A 217 4.81 10.04 -19.92
CA SER A 217 4.30 11.40 -20.10
C SER A 217 4.85 12.35 -19.04
N CYS A 218 4.84 11.96 -17.78
CA CYS A 218 5.44 12.75 -16.72
C CYS A 218 6.93 13.02 -16.99
N SER A 219 7.68 12.01 -17.40
CA SER A 219 9.10 12.17 -17.71
C SER A 219 9.35 13.15 -18.87
N THR A 220 8.44 13.22 -19.83
CA THR A 220 8.51 14.16 -20.97
C THR A 220 8.22 15.60 -20.53
N ILE A 221 7.24 15.82 -19.65
CA ILE A 221 6.79 17.13 -19.21
C ILE A 221 7.71 17.70 -18.12
N ALA A 222 8.03 16.93 -17.10
CA ALA A 222 8.66 17.38 -15.87
C ALA A 222 10.09 16.85 -15.66
N GLY A 223 10.62 16.05 -16.59
CA GLY A 223 11.97 15.48 -16.47
C GLY A 223 12.10 14.54 -15.27
N SER A 224 13.18 14.69 -14.49
CA SER A 224 13.46 13.85 -13.31
C SER A 224 12.47 14.06 -12.13
N SER A 225 11.60 15.06 -12.21
CA SER A 225 10.62 15.39 -11.16
C SER A 225 9.60 14.28 -10.91
N CYS A 226 9.45 13.32 -11.84
CA CYS A 226 8.52 12.20 -11.71
C CYS A 226 9.01 11.10 -10.75
N GLN A 227 10.18 11.22 -10.15
CA GLN A 227 10.75 10.25 -9.20
C GLN A 227 11.01 10.85 -7.83
N ILE A 228 10.33 11.95 -7.50
CA ILE A 228 10.45 12.61 -6.20
C ILE A 228 9.78 11.75 -5.14
N THR A 229 10.58 11.36 -4.14
CA THR A 229 10.12 10.61 -2.95
C THR A 229 10.35 11.41 -1.65
N ASP A 230 11.04 12.55 -1.73
CA ASP A 230 11.27 13.48 -0.62
C ASP A 230 10.35 14.70 -0.78
N GLU A 231 9.50 14.93 0.22
CA GLU A 231 8.56 16.06 0.23
C GLU A 231 9.28 17.42 0.14
N ALA A 232 10.47 17.52 0.74
CA ALA A 232 11.27 18.76 0.68
C ALA A 232 11.75 19.10 -0.74
N ALA A 233 11.77 18.12 -1.65
CA ALA A 233 12.14 18.32 -3.04
C ALA A 233 10.95 18.72 -3.94
N ILE A 234 9.72 18.74 -3.42
CA ILE A 234 8.54 19.10 -4.20
C ILE A 234 8.48 20.62 -4.39
N THR A 235 8.55 21.03 -5.64
CA THR A 235 8.42 22.45 -6.04
C THR A 235 7.04 22.76 -6.59
N ALA A 236 6.67 24.04 -6.70
CA ALA A 236 5.39 24.43 -7.30
C ALA A 236 5.22 23.87 -8.73
N PRO A 237 6.19 23.97 -9.66
CA PRO A 237 6.03 23.37 -11.00
C PRO A 237 5.76 21.86 -11.00
N VAL A 238 6.30 21.12 -10.02
CA VAL A 238 6.02 19.68 -9.87
C VAL A 238 4.57 19.44 -9.47
N ARG A 239 4.07 20.21 -8.49
CA ARG A 239 2.66 20.15 -8.08
C ARG A 239 1.74 20.48 -9.23
N ASP A 240 2.03 21.55 -9.97
CA ASP A 240 1.24 21.99 -11.11
C ASP A 240 1.18 20.87 -12.17
N THR A 241 2.33 20.26 -12.51
CA THR A 241 2.38 19.14 -13.45
C THR A 241 1.51 17.96 -12.98
N VAL A 242 1.58 17.59 -11.71
CA VAL A 242 0.77 16.47 -11.19
C VAL A 242 -0.72 16.84 -11.13
N ARG A 243 -1.06 18.09 -10.78
CA ARG A 243 -2.44 18.58 -10.86
C ARG A 243 -2.98 18.47 -12.27
N ASP A 244 -2.22 18.90 -13.27
CA ASP A 244 -2.59 18.79 -14.67
C ASP A 244 -2.84 17.33 -15.05
N LEU A 245 -1.92 16.41 -14.69
CA LEU A 245 -2.07 14.98 -14.98
C LEU A 245 -3.33 14.37 -14.34
N VAL A 246 -3.60 14.67 -13.06
CA VAL A 246 -4.79 14.11 -12.38
C VAL A 246 -6.10 14.75 -12.80
N GLN A 247 -6.07 15.94 -13.39
CA GLN A 247 -7.24 16.64 -13.89
C GLN A 247 -7.65 16.21 -15.30
N THR A 248 -6.72 15.69 -16.12
CA THR A 248 -7.00 15.34 -17.51
C THR A 248 -7.89 14.11 -17.64
N ALA A 249 -8.70 14.08 -18.69
CA ALA A 249 -9.52 12.90 -19.03
C ALA A 249 -8.67 11.70 -19.49
N GLU A 250 -7.46 11.94 -20.00
CA GLU A 250 -6.57 10.89 -20.52
C GLU A 250 -5.92 10.07 -19.41
N TYR A 251 -5.38 10.75 -18.39
CA TYR A 251 -4.66 10.10 -17.29
C TYR A 251 -5.38 10.21 -15.96
N GLY A 252 -6.16 11.27 -15.76
CA GLY A 252 -6.72 11.70 -14.49
C GLY A 252 -8.11 11.16 -14.19
N ILE A 253 -8.70 11.76 -13.17
CA ILE A 253 -10.08 11.51 -12.70
C ILE A 253 -10.95 12.76 -12.85
N GLY A 254 -10.38 13.87 -13.34
CA GLY A 254 -11.09 15.13 -13.50
C GLY A 254 -12.04 15.14 -14.69
N THR A 255 -12.92 16.13 -14.70
CA THR A 255 -13.95 16.32 -15.73
C THR A 255 -13.49 17.17 -16.91
N TYR A 256 -12.28 17.69 -16.88
CA TYR A 256 -11.75 18.47 -18.01
C TYR A 256 -11.49 17.53 -19.19
N ALA A 257 -12.53 17.32 -19.98
CA ALA A 257 -12.42 16.80 -21.32
C ALA A 257 -11.82 17.90 -22.20
N THR A 258 -10.53 18.13 -22.11
CA THR A 258 -9.86 18.89 -23.17
C THR A 258 -9.79 17.99 -24.38
N GLY A 259 -10.55 18.33 -25.39
CA GLY A 259 -10.43 17.71 -26.70
C GLY A 259 -9.03 17.97 -27.24
N GLY A 260 -8.13 17.00 -27.12
CA GLY A 260 -6.86 16.93 -27.81
C GLY A 260 -5.65 17.40 -27.02
N ASN A 261 -4.67 16.53 -26.91
CA ASN A 261 -3.21 16.74 -26.71
C ASN A 261 -2.69 17.88 -25.78
N ASP A 262 -3.50 18.47 -24.93
CA ASP A 262 -3.15 19.65 -24.16
C ASP A 262 -2.34 19.39 -22.89
N LEU A 263 -1.92 18.13 -22.65
CA LEU A 263 -0.89 17.82 -21.65
C LEU A 263 0.46 18.51 -21.88
N LEU A 264 0.63 19.10 -23.08
CA LEU A 264 1.84 19.84 -23.45
C LEU A 264 1.67 21.37 -23.24
N VAL A 265 0.52 21.84 -22.81
CA VAL A 265 0.32 23.24 -22.46
C VAL A 265 0.45 23.38 -20.95
N PRO A 266 1.55 23.96 -20.45
CA PRO A 266 1.68 24.34 -19.05
C PRO A 266 0.52 25.27 -18.69
N GLY A 267 -0.37 24.86 -17.77
CA GLY A 267 -1.46 25.68 -17.30
C GLY A 267 -2.87 25.15 -17.56
N ALA A 268 -3.06 23.82 -17.64
CA ALA A 268 -4.41 23.23 -17.60
C ALA A 268 -5.11 23.54 -16.27
N CYS A 269 -4.32 23.74 -15.21
CA CYS A 269 -4.78 24.34 -13.97
C CYS A 269 -4.51 25.84 -13.99
N PRO A 270 -5.53 26.73 -13.74
CA PRO A 270 -5.38 28.18 -13.74
C PRO A 270 -4.43 28.71 -12.67
#